data_663e68759f5070e2efc63fc6e13989d8
#
_entry.id   663e68759f5070e2efc63fc6e13989d8
#
_cell.length_a   1.000
_cell.length_b   1.000
_cell.length_c   1.000
_cell.angle_alpha   90.00
_cell.angle_beta   90.00
_cell.angle_gamma   90.00
#
_symmetry.space_group_name_H-M   'P 1'
#
loop_
_entity.id
_entity.type
_entity.pdbx_description
1 polymer ?
#
loop_
_entity_poly.entity_id
_entity_poly.type
_entity_poly.pdbx_seq_one_letter_code
_entity_poly.pdbx_strand_id
1 'polypeptide(L)'
;MTMTTRKRHSPEQVVRKLAHADRMLSEGKDIADVCRELQISEQSYYRWRNQFGGLKADDAKRLKDLERENTRLKRIVADKELEIDALREISKGNW
;
A
#
# COMPACT_ATOMS: atom_id res chain seq x y z
N MET A 1 -20.75 -7.90 -13.08
CA MET A 1 -20.41 -7.90 -12.86
C MET A 1 -19.63 -7.49 -12.47
N THR A 2 -19.43 -7.39 -12.48
CA THR A 2 -18.86 -7.28 -12.18
C THR A 2 -18.05 -6.83 -11.90
N MET A 3 -17.87 -6.69 -11.74
CA MET A 3 -17.23 -6.38 -11.42
C MET A 3 -16.26 -6.19 -11.22
N THR A 4 -16.24 -6.13 -11.66
CA THR A 4 -15.36 -6.13 -11.45
C THR A 4 -14.48 -5.84 -10.76
N THR A 5 -14.30 -6.18 -10.64
CA THR A 5 -13.52 -6.07 -9.42
C THR A 5 -12.06 -5.88 -9.73
N ARG A 6 -11.67 -4.68 -9.60
CA ARG A 6 -10.26 -4.39 -9.61
C ARG A 6 -9.65 -5.07 -8.41
N LYS A 7 -8.89 -6.10 -8.66
CA LYS A 7 -8.06 -6.68 -7.63
C LYS A 7 -7.05 -5.63 -7.21
N ARG A 8 -7.14 -5.21 -5.97
CA ARG A 8 -6.11 -4.37 -5.40
C ARG A 8 -4.91 -5.23 -5.07
N HIS A 9 -3.77 -4.83 -5.57
CA HIS A 9 -2.52 -5.51 -5.27
C HIS A 9 -1.88 -4.86 -4.05
N SER A 10 -1.40 -5.68 -3.11
CA SER A 10 -0.63 -5.16 -1.99
C SER A 10 0.73 -4.68 -2.48
N PRO A 11 1.40 -3.77 -1.75
CA PRO A 11 2.74 -3.34 -2.14
C PRO A 11 3.71 -4.50 -2.34
N GLU A 12 3.62 -5.53 -1.51
CA GLU A 12 4.46 -6.72 -1.65
C GLU A 12 4.21 -7.44 -2.96
N GLN A 13 2.94 -7.59 -3.35
CA GLN A 13 2.58 -8.21 -4.62
C GLN A 13 3.07 -7.38 -5.80
N VAL A 14 2.95 -6.05 -5.70
CA VAL A 14 3.42 -5.15 -6.75
C VAL A 14 4.93 -5.31 -6.97
N VAL A 15 5.71 -5.33 -5.89
CA VAL A 15 7.16 -5.47 -5.99
C VAL A 15 7.53 -6.81 -6.59
N ARG A 16 6.84 -7.88 -6.22
CA ARG A 16 7.08 -9.21 -6.81
C ARG A 16 6.77 -9.24 -8.29
N LYS A 17 5.67 -8.61 -8.69
CA LYS A 17 5.29 -8.53 -10.10
C LYS A 17 6.29 -7.69 -10.90
N LEU A 18 6.80 -6.60 -10.32
CA LEU A 18 7.82 -5.79 -10.97
C LEU A 18 9.14 -6.55 -11.12
N ALA A 19 9.52 -7.35 -10.13
CA ALA A 19 10.71 -8.20 -10.23
C ALA A 19 10.56 -9.23 -11.34
N HIS A 20 9.37 -9.81 -11.47
CA HIS A 20 9.07 -10.75 -12.55
C HIS A 20 9.10 -10.03 -13.90
N ALA A 21 8.57 -8.81 -13.96
CA ALA A 21 8.62 -7.98 -15.17
C ALA A 21 10.06 -7.72 -15.60
N ASP A 22 10.93 -7.37 -14.67
CA ASP A 22 12.34 -7.12 -14.97
C ASP A 22 13.00 -8.37 -15.56
N ARG A 23 12.67 -9.52 -15.06
CA ARG A 23 13.18 -10.79 -15.55
C ARG A 23 12.74 -11.03 -17.00
N MET A 24 11.44 -10.82 -17.27
CA MET A 24 10.91 -10.99 -18.61
C MET A 24 11.51 -10.00 -19.59
N LEU A 25 11.69 -8.75 -19.18
CA LEU A 25 12.31 -7.73 -20.02
C LEU A 25 13.77 -8.09 -20.34
N SER A 26 14.51 -8.65 -19.38
CA SER A 26 15.88 -9.09 -19.62
C SER A 26 15.94 -10.28 -20.58
N GLU A 27 14.86 -11.03 -20.69
CA GLU A 27 14.75 -12.14 -21.63
C GLU A 27 14.34 -11.69 -23.03
N GLY A 28 14.14 -10.41 -23.24
CA GLY A 28 13.81 -9.84 -24.53
C GLY A 28 12.33 -9.64 -24.81
N LYS A 29 11.46 -9.86 -23.85
CA LYS A 29 10.03 -9.58 -24.01
C LYS A 29 9.78 -8.10 -23.96
N ASP A 30 8.77 -7.63 -24.68
CA ASP A 30 8.42 -6.21 -24.63
C ASP A 30 7.41 -5.92 -23.52
N ILE A 31 7.17 -4.62 -23.29
CA ILE A 31 6.30 -4.20 -22.19
C ILE A 31 4.86 -4.68 -22.37
N ALA A 32 4.37 -4.71 -23.61
CA ALA A 32 3.02 -5.18 -23.87
C ALA A 32 2.85 -6.65 -23.47
N ASP A 33 3.81 -7.48 -23.78
CA ASP A 33 3.78 -8.90 -23.41
C ASP A 33 3.90 -9.09 -21.91
N VAL A 34 4.76 -8.31 -21.26
CA VAL A 34 4.95 -8.34 -19.81
C VAL A 34 3.64 -7.98 -19.10
N CYS A 35 2.99 -6.91 -19.52
CA CYS A 35 1.74 -6.48 -18.91
C CYS A 35 0.64 -7.50 -19.10
N ARG A 36 0.59 -8.12 -20.28
CA ARG A 36 -0.40 -9.17 -20.55
C ARG A 36 -0.21 -10.36 -19.62
N GLU A 37 1.04 -10.78 -19.44
CA GLU A 37 1.34 -11.91 -18.56
C GLU A 37 1.05 -11.58 -17.09
N LEU A 38 1.32 -10.36 -16.67
CA LEU A 38 1.03 -9.91 -15.30
C LEU A 38 -0.44 -9.55 -15.09
N GLN A 39 -1.22 -9.53 -16.17
CA GLN A 39 -2.65 -9.18 -16.13
C GLN A 39 -2.90 -7.77 -15.61
N ILE A 40 -2.08 -6.82 -16.05
CA ILE A 40 -2.20 -5.41 -15.70
C ILE A 40 -2.15 -4.56 -16.97
N SER A 41 -2.65 -3.34 -16.87
CA SER A 41 -2.52 -2.37 -17.97
C SER A 41 -1.11 -1.78 -17.98
N GLU A 42 -0.69 -1.26 -19.13
CA GLU A 42 0.57 -0.55 -19.22
C GLU A 42 0.59 0.66 -18.30
N GLN A 43 -0.54 1.34 -18.19
CA GLN A 43 -0.68 2.48 -17.29
C GLN A 43 -0.42 2.09 -15.83
N SER A 44 -0.98 0.96 -15.40
CA SER A 44 -0.73 0.43 -14.06
C SER A 44 0.74 0.05 -13.88
N TYR A 45 1.34 -0.56 -14.89
CA TYR A 45 2.75 -0.94 -14.86
C TYR A 45 3.64 0.28 -14.61
N TYR A 46 3.45 1.36 -15.38
CA TYR A 46 4.27 2.56 -15.23
C TYR A 46 4.03 3.25 -13.90
N ARG A 47 2.79 3.27 -13.41
CA ARG A 47 2.48 3.82 -12.10
C ARG A 47 3.19 3.05 -11.00
N TRP A 48 3.17 1.72 -11.08
CA TRP A 48 3.85 0.87 -10.11
C TRP A 48 5.36 1.08 -10.16
N ARG A 49 5.90 1.21 -11.37
CA ARG A 49 7.32 1.44 -11.55
C ARG A 49 7.76 2.74 -10.88
N ASN A 50 6.96 3.78 -10.99
CA ASN A 50 7.25 5.04 -10.33
C ASN A 50 7.18 4.94 -8.80
N GLN A 51 6.20 4.21 -8.29
CA GLN A 51 5.96 4.13 -6.85
C GLN A 51 6.89 3.13 -6.15
N PHE A 52 7.18 2.01 -6.80
CA PHE A 52 7.83 0.88 -6.13
C PHE A 52 9.07 0.36 -6.86
N GLY A 53 9.48 0.99 -7.93
CA GLY A 53 10.49 0.44 -8.82
C GLY A 53 11.85 0.14 -8.19
N GLY A 54 12.19 0.84 -7.13
CA GLY A 54 13.45 0.62 -6.42
C GLY A 54 13.36 -0.28 -5.20
N LEU A 55 12.17 -0.81 -4.90
CA LEU A 55 11.95 -1.58 -3.68
C LEU A 55 12.12 -3.07 -3.92
N LYS A 56 12.60 -3.75 -2.91
CA LYS A 56 12.61 -5.22 -2.85
C LYS A 56 11.38 -5.69 -2.07
N ALA A 57 11.04 -6.97 -2.20
CA ALA A 57 9.88 -7.53 -1.53
C ALA A 57 9.89 -7.30 -0.02
N ASP A 58 11.06 -7.40 0.61
CA ASP A 58 11.19 -7.19 2.05
C ASP A 58 10.91 -5.74 2.44
N ASP A 59 11.33 -4.79 1.60
CA ASP A 59 11.08 -3.37 1.83
C ASP A 59 9.58 -3.06 1.71
N ALA A 60 8.91 -3.67 0.75
CA ALA A 60 7.47 -3.49 0.58
C ALA A 60 6.70 -4.04 1.77
N LYS A 61 7.13 -5.18 2.31
CA LYS A 61 6.52 -5.75 3.50
C LYS A 61 6.71 -4.84 4.70
N ARG A 62 7.91 -4.30 4.86
CA ARG A 62 8.22 -3.36 5.94
C ARG A 62 7.36 -2.10 5.84
N LEU A 63 7.18 -1.58 4.63
CA LEU A 63 6.34 -0.42 4.41
C LEU A 63 4.90 -0.70 4.85
N LYS A 64 4.37 -1.87 4.51
CA LYS A 64 3.03 -2.28 4.92
C LYS A 64 2.91 -2.35 6.43
N ASP A 65 3.91 -2.90 7.10
CA ASP A 65 3.93 -2.99 8.56
C ASP A 65 3.97 -1.60 9.19
N LEU A 66 4.76 -0.69 8.62
CA LEU A 66 4.83 0.69 9.09
C LEU A 66 3.50 1.43 8.90
N GLU A 67 2.81 1.19 7.81
CA GLU A 67 1.50 1.79 7.59
C GLU A 67 0.48 1.31 8.62
N ARG A 68 0.51 0.03 8.95
CA ARG A 68 -0.36 -0.54 9.99
C ARG A 68 -0.06 0.08 11.35
N GLU A 69 1.22 0.18 11.69
CA GLU A 69 1.65 0.76 12.96
C GLU A 69 1.25 2.23 13.04
N ASN A 70 1.40 2.98 11.95
CA ASN A 70 1.00 4.37 11.89
C ASN A 70 -0.51 4.51 12.14
N THR A 71 -1.33 3.68 11.51
CA THR A 71 -2.77 3.70 11.70
C THR A 71 -3.13 3.39 13.14
N ARG A 72 -2.47 2.40 13.75
CA ARG A 72 -2.70 2.04 15.14
C ARG A 72 -2.34 3.18 16.08
N LEU A 73 -1.20 3.82 15.85
CA LEU A 73 -0.76 4.95 16.67
C LEU A 73 -1.71 6.14 16.56
N LYS A 74 -2.19 6.43 15.36
CA LYS A 74 -3.18 7.50 15.16
C LYS A 74 -4.45 7.24 15.94
N ARG A 75 -4.91 6.00 15.99
CA ARG A 75 -6.09 5.64 16.75
C ARG A 75 -5.87 5.83 18.25
N ILE A 76 -4.72 5.41 18.74
CA ILE A 76 -4.36 5.57 20.15
C ILE A 76 -4.35 7.04 20.53
N VAL A 77 -3.74 7.89 19.70
CA VAL A 77 -3.69 9.34 19.96
C VAL A 77 -5.10 9.93 20.00
N ALA A 78 -5.96 9.56 19.05
CA ALA A 78 -7.32 10.06 19.02
C ALA A 78 -8.10 9.64 20.27
N ASP A 79 -7.96 8.39 20.71
CA ASP A 79 -8.62 7.89 21.92
C ASP A 79 -8.14 8.65 23.15
N LYS A 80 -6.83 8.92 23.24
CA LYS A 80 -6.27 9.69 24.37
C LYS A 80 -6.75 11.12 24.39
N GLU A 81 -6.89 11.75 23.23
CA GLU A 81 -7.43 13.10 23.16
C GLU A 81 -8.87 13.16 23.66
N LEU A 82 -9.69 12.18 23.31
CA LEU A 82 -11.06 12.09 23.80
C LEU A 82 -11.11 11.91 25.32
N GLU A 83 -10.22 11.09 25.87
CA GLU A 83 -10.12 10.91 27.31
C GLU A 83 -9.74 12.21 28.02
N ILE A 84 -8.77 12.94 27.45
CA ILE A 84 -8.33 14.23 28.01
C ILE A 84 -9.48 15.24 27.98
N ASP A 85 -10.21 15.31 26.89
CA ASP A 85 -11.34 16.23 26.77
C ASP A 85 -12.43 15.90 27.78
N ALA A 86 -12.74 14.62 27.98
CA ALA A 86 -13.71 14.18 28.97
C ALA A 86 -13.26 14.58 30.38
N LEU A 87 -11.98 14.40 30.69
CA LEU A 87 -11.45 14.80 32.00
C LEU A 87 -11.50 16.29 32.20
N ARG A 88 -11.26 17.08 31.17
CA ARG A 88 -11.37 18.54 31.23
C ARG A 88 -12.79 18.99 31.56
N GLU A 89 -13.77 18.35 30.91
CA GLU A 89 -15.17 18.65 31.17
C GLU A 89 -15.54 18.39 32.64
N ILE A 90 -15.06 17.27 33.18
CA ILE A 90 -15.30 16.93 34.59
C ILE A 90 -14.63 17.94 35.50
N SER A 91 -13.39 18.31 35.24
CA SER A 91 -12.66 19.24 36.09
C SER A 91 -13.18 20.67 36.05
N LYS A 92 -13.93 21.04 35.02
CA LYS A 92 -14.60 22.35 34.97
C LYS A 92 -15.82 22.42 35.84
N GLY A 93 -16.21 21.35 36.45
CA GLY A 93 -17.34 21.35 37.35
C GLY A 93 -18.69 21.49 36.67
N ASN A 94 -18.84 20.99 35.48
CA ASN A 94 -20.10 21.04 34.71
C ASN A 94 -21.06 19.94 35.14
N TRP A 95 -21.11 19.66 36.41
CA TRP A 95 -21.92 18.58 36.94
C TRP A 95 -22.70 19.08 38.16
#